data_011487b8d4126a5d61f9bd23dee349d9
#
_entry.id   011487b8d4126a5d61f9bd23dee349d9
#
_cell.length_a   1.000
_cell.length_b   1.000
_cell.length_c   1.000
_cell.angle_alpha   90.00
_cell.angle_beta   90.00
_cell.angle_gamma   90.00
#
_symmetry.space_group_name_H-M   'P 1'
#
loop_
_entity.id
_entity.type
_entity.pdbx_description
1 polymer ?
#
loop_
_entity_poly.entity_id
_entity_poly.type
_entity_poly.pdbx_seq_one_letter_code
_entity_poly.pdbx_strand_id
1 'polypeptide(L)'
;MAENIIEITSKDQFDEAVKSEKLTVVDFWAVWCGPCRVLKPLLHKIAGEHPEIQLLTVDVDANGELAAQYDINSIPAVFMFKNWEIVDSFVGVMPENEILEKIEANK
;
A
#
# COMPACT_ATOMS: atom_id res chain seq x y z
N MET A 1 -15.08 -2.06 10.46
CA MET A 1 -13.97 -1.45 9.69
C MET A 1 -12.65 -1.81 10.32
N ALA A 2 -11.69 -2.16 9.49
CA ALA A 2 -10.38 -2.50 10.01
C ALA A 2 -9.60 -1.20 10.32
N GLU A 3 -9.14 -1.07 11.56
CA GLU A 3 -8.42 0.12 12.01
C GLU A 3 -7.02 0.25 11.39
N ASN A 4 -6.51 -0.85 10.84
CA ASN A 4 -5.20 -0.88 10.21
C ASN A 4 -5.24 -0.55 8.71
N ILE A 5 -6.39 -0.09 8.20
CA ILE A 5 -6.54 0.34 6.80
C ILE A 5 -6.81 1.84 6.79
N ILE A 6 -5.93 2.60 6.15
CA ILE A 6 -5.99 4.06 6.15
C ILE A 6 -5.97 4.58 4.71
N GLU A 7 -6.98 5.35 4.34
CA GLU A 7 -6.97 6.09 3.08
C GLU A 7 -6.18 7.38 3.28
N ILE A 8 -5.13 7.56 2.49
CA ILE A 8 -4.26 8.74 2.63
C ILE A 8 -4.88 9.93 1.92
N THR A 9 -5.00 11.03 2.65
CA THR A 9 -5.55 12.28 2.14
C THR A 9 -4.56 13.44 2.17
N SER A 10 -3.36 13.23 2.75
CA SER A 10 -2.31 14.24 2.79
C SER A 10 -0.93 13.61 2.92
N LYS A 11 0.09 14.36 2.50
CA LYS A 11 1.48 13.92 2.65
C LYS A 11 1.86 13.80 4.12
N ASP A 12 1.40 14.72 4.96
CA ASP A 12 1.70 14.67 6.41
C ASP A 12 1.14 13.41 7.05
N GLN A 13 -0.07 13.02 6.68
CA GLN A 13 -0.69 11.78 7.16
C GLN A 13 0.14 10.56 6.72
N PHE A 14 0.58 10.57 5.47
CA PHE A 14 1.42 9.50 4.95
C PHE A 14 2.75 9.39 5.70
N ASP A 15 3.44 10.53 5.85
CA ASP A 15 4.73 10.57 6.53
C ASP A 15 4.64 10.05 7.96
N GLU A 16 3.55 10.38 8.65
CA GLU A 16 3.31 9.91 10.00
C GLU A 16 3.04 8.40 10.04
N ALA A 17 2.25 7.92 9.09
CA ALA A 17 1.84 6.51 9.05
C ALA A 17 3.02 5.56 8.77
N VAL A 18 3.96 5.95 7.88
CA VAL A 18 5.08 5.08 7.51
C VAL A 18 6.16 4.98 8.59
N LYS A 19 6.06 5.79 9.65
CA LYS A 19 6.95 5.69 10.81
C LYS A 19 6.68 4.43 11.64
N SER A 20 5.55 3.79 11.42
CA SER A 20 5.12 2.64 12.21
C SER A 20 6.13 1.50 12.17
N GLU A 21 6.28 0.81 13.29
CA GLU A 21 7.08 -0.41 13.39
C GLU A 21 6.38 -1.59 12.72
N LYS A 22 5.07 -1.48 12.51
CA LYS A 22 4.32 -2.49 11.75
C LYS A 22 4.75 -2.44 10.29
N LEU A 23 4.79 -3.61 9.65
CA LEU A 23 4.94 -3.64 8.20
C LEU A 23 3.77 -2.89 7.58
N THR A 24 4.07 -1.87 6.77
CA THR A 24 3.08 -1.02 6.15
C THR A 24 3.08 -1.25 4.64
N VAL A 25 1.95 -1.71 4.13
CA VAL A 25 1.74 -1.93 2.70
C VAL A 25 1.08 -0.68 2.14
N VAL A 26 1.68 -0.08 1.12
CA VAL A 26 1.17 1.14 0.49
C VAL A 26 0.74 0.83 -0.93
N ASP A 27 -0.55 1.02 -1.21
CA ASP A 27 -1.15 0.77 -2.52
C ASP A 27 -1.39 2.09 -3.26
N PHE A 28 -0.57 2.37 -4.28
CA PHE A 28 -0.79 3.49 -5.18
C PHE A 28 -1.75 3.05 -6.29
N TRP A 29 -2.91 3.70 -6.37
CA TRP A 29 -3.99 3.29 -7.26
C TRP A 29 -4.68 4.49 -7.89
N ALA A 30 -5.56 4.25 -8.87
CA ALA A 30 -6.41 5.29 -9.44
C ALA A 30 -7.77 4.71 -9.81
N VAL A 31 -8.78 5.58 -9.83
CA VAL A 31 -10.16 5.19 -10.13
C VAL A 31 -10.29 4.58 -11.55
N TRP A 32 -9.52 5.10 -12.50
CA TRP A 32 -9.55 4.67 -13.91
C TRP A 32 -8.72 3.42 -14.19
N CYS A 33 -8.01 2.91 -13.20
CA CYS A 33 -7.09 1.79 -13.39
C CYS A 33 -7.82 0.46 -13.19
N GLY A 34 -7.96 -0.31 -14.28
CA GLY A 34 -8.61 -1.63 -14.24
C GLY A 34 -7.97 -2.62 -13.29
N PRO A 35 -6.64 -2.87 -13.39
CA PRO A 35 -5.96 -3.80 -12.48
C PRO A 35 -6.03 -3.38 -11.01
N CYS A 36 -6.08 -2.07 -10.73
CA CYS A 36 -6.23 -1.57 -9.37
C CYS A 36 -7.55 -2.03 -8.73
N ARG A 37 -8.60 -2.18 -9.54
CA ARG A 37 -9.91 -2.65 -9.08
C ARG A 37 -9.89 -4.10 -8.64
N VAL A 38 -8.92 -4.87 -9.10
CA VAL A 38 -8.71 -6.26 -8.69
C VAL A 38 -7.84 -6.31 -7.43
N LEU A 39 -6.74 -5.57 -7.44
CA LEU A 39 -5.75 -5.64 -6.36
C LEU A 39 -6.24 -4.97 -5.07
N LYS A 40 -6.89 -3.82 -5.17
CA LYS A 40 -7.29 -3.06 -3.98
C LYS A 40 -8.20 -3.87 -3.03
N PRO A 41 -9.27 -4.54 -3.52
CA PRO A 41 -10.08 -5.38 -2.64
C PRO A 41 -9.30 -6.54 -2.02
N LEU A 42 -8.36 -7.10 -2.77
CA LEU A 42 -7.52 -8.19 -2.28
C LEU A 42 -6.62 -7.72 -1.12
N LEU A 43 -6.00 -6.55 -1.26
CA LEU A 43 -5.17 -5.98 -0.19
C LEU A 43 -6.02 -5.63 1.04
N HIS A 44 -7.23 -5.12 0.84
CA HIS A 44 -8.17 -4.86 1.95
C HIS A 44 -8.51 -6.14 2.70
N LYS A 45 -8.77 -7.23 1.97
CA LYS A 45 -9.05 -8.53 2.57
C LYS A 45 -7.86 -9.01 3.40
N ILE A 46 -6.66 -8.93 2.83
CA ILE A 46 -5.44 -9.35 3.53
C ILE A 46 -5.24 -8.53 4.80
N ALA A 47 -5.34 -7.21 4.71
CA ALA A 47 -5.16 -6.34 5.87
C ALA A 47 -6.22 -6.60 6.94
N GLY A 48 -7.46 -6.88 6.54
CA GLY A 48 -8.53 -7.20 7.47
C GLY A 48 -8.28 -8.50 8.23
N GLU A 49 -7.56 -9.44 7.62
CA GLU A 49 -7.22 -10.72 8.22
C GLU A 49 -5.87 -10.70 8.97
N HIS A 50 -5.10 -9.62 8.81
CA HIS A 50 -3.76 -9.50 9.39
C HIS A 50 -3.61 -8.17 10.13
N PRO A 51 -4.19 -8.06 11.34
CA PRO A 51 -4.11 -6.79 12.10
C PRO A 51 -2.70 -6.39 12.50
N GLU A 52 -1.73 -7.28 12.34
CA GLU A 52 -0.33 -6.99 12.63
C GLU A 52 0.35 -6.15 11.54
N ILE A 53 -0.30 -5.97 10.37
CA ILE A 53 0.20 -5.08 9.32
C ILE A 53 -0.69 -3.85 9.21
N GLN A 54 -0.22 -2.86 8.47
CA GLN A 54 -0.96 -1.65 8.17
C GLN A 54 -1.08 -1.51 6.64
N LEU A 55 -2.24 -1.12 6.15
CA LEU A 55 -2.45 -0.84 4.73
C LEU A 55 -2.79 0.63 4.54
N LEU A 56 -2.02 1.31 3.70
CA LEU A 56 -2.31 2.68 3.27
C LEU A 56 -2.72 2.62 1.80
N THR A 57 -3.80 3.32 1.45
CA THR A 57 -4.21 3.45 0.06
C THR A 57 -4.00 4.89 -0.39
N VAL A 58 -3.35 5.08 -1.53
CA VAL A 58 -2.98 6.39 -2.06
C VAL A 58 -3.51 6.53 -3.48
N ASP A 59 -4.56 7.32 -3.64
CA ASP A 59 -5.08 7.67 -4.97
C ASP A 59 -4.07 8.65 -5.61
N VAL A 60 -3.45 8.25 -6.71
CA VAL A 60 -2.39 9.04 -7.34
C VAL A 60 -2.89 10.37 -7.90
N ASP A 61 -4.16 10.45 -8.28
CA ASP A 61 -4.74 11.69 -8.80
C ASP A 61 -5.03 12.68 -7.67
N ALA A 62 -5.44 12.19 -6.52
CA ALA A 62 -5.70 13.02 -5.35
C ALA A 62 -4.41 13.38 -4.59
N ASN A 63 -3.35 12.59 -4.73
CA ASN A 63 -2.09 12.74 -4.00
C ASN A 63 -0.92 12.81 -4.98
N GLY A 64 -0.99 13.75 -5.93
CA GLY A 64 0.02 13.88 -7.00
C GLY A 64 1.44 14.12 -6.49
N GLU A 65 1.58 14.85 -5.38
CA GLU A 65 2.89 15.11 -4.77
C GLU A 65 3.55 13.81 -4.29
N LEU A 66 2.78 12.93 -3.63
CA LEU A 66 3.29 11.64 -3.19
C LEU A 66 3.64 10.74 -4.36
N ALA A 67 2.78 10.70 -5.39
CA ALA A 67 3.03 9.90 -6.58
C ALA A 67 4.32 10.35 -7.26
N ALA A 68 4.56 11.65 -7.35
CA ALA A 68 5.79 12.20 -7.93
C ALA A 68 7.00 11.87 -7.07
N GLN A 69 6.88 11.95 -5.76
CA GLN A 69 7.96 11.67 -4.82
C GLN A 69 8.49 10.23 -4.96
N TYR A 70 7.60 9.28 -5.23
CA TYR A 70 7.97 7.87 -5.37
C TYR A 70 8.07 7.42 -6.82
N ASP A 71 8.12 8.36 -7.78
CA ASP A 71 8.28 8.06 -9.20
C ASP A 71 7.26 7.03 -9.71
N ILE A 72 5.99 7.22 -9.36
CA ILE A 72 4.96 6.27 -9.76
C ILE A 72 4.66 6.42 -11.25
N ASN A 73 5.13 5.45 -12.05
CA ASN A 73 4.96 5.43 -13.51
C ASN A 73 3.93 4.40 -13.97
N SER A 74 3.72 3.37 -13.17
CA SER A 74 2.79 2.28 -13.49
C SER A 74 2.00 1.95 -12.25
N ILE A 75 0.71 1.73 -12.39
CA ILE A 75 -0.17 1.37 -11.29
C ILE A 75 -0.95 0.10 -11.63
N PRO A 76 -1.34 -0.70 -10.63
CA PRO A 76 -1.06 -0.49 -9.22
C PRO A 76 0.43 -0.65 -8.89
N ALA A 77 0.93 0.19 -8.00
CA ALA A 77 2.28 0.09 -7.49
C ALA A 77 2.19 -0.07 -5.97
N VAL A 78 2.82 -1.12 -5.45
CA VAL A 78 2.75 -1.44 -4.02
C VAL A 78 4.15 -1.36 -3.43
N PHE A 79 4.28 -0.57 -2.38
CA PHE A 79 5.51 -0.51 -1.58
C PHE A 79 5.25 -1.07 -0.20
N MET A 80 6.26 -1.70 0.37
CA MET A 80 6.21 -2.15 1.76
C MET A 80 7.23 -1.36 2.54
N PHE A 81 6.78 -0.72 3.62
CA PHE A 81 7.61 0.10 4.51
C PHE A 81 7.70 -0.57 5.87
N LYS A 82 8.84 -0.39 6.51
CA LYS A 82 9.01 -0.73 7.92
C LYS A 82 9.98 0.28 8.53
N ASN A 83 9.56 0.96 9.58
CA ASN A 83 10.38 2.01 10.22
C ASN A 83 10.90 3.02 9.19
N TRP A 84 10.01 3.57 8.33
CA TRP A 84 10.31 4.60 7.30
C TRP A 84 11.00 4.04 6.05
N GLU A 85 11.54 2.82 6.10
CA GLU A 85 12.33 2.27 5.01
C GLU A 85 11.48 1.40 4.09
N ILE A 86 11.72 1.52 2.80
CA ILE A 86 11.10 0.62 1.81
C ILE A 86 11.85 -0.71 1.89
N VAL A 87 11.15 -1.78 2.25
CA VAL A 87 11.75 -3.10 2.40
C VAL A 87 11.40 -4.04 1.24
N ASP A 88 10.34 -3.72 0.49
CA ASP A 88 9.94 -4.52 -0.68
C ASP A 88 9.00 -3.69 -1.55
N SER A 89 8.77 -4.16 -2.78
CA SER A 89 7.81 -3.51 -3.68
C SER A 89 7.43 -4.45 -4.82
N PHE A 90 6.28 -4.17 -5.46
CA PHE A 90 5.91 -4.81 -6.70
C PHE A 90 4.97 -3.90 -7.49
N VAL A 91 4.84 -4.16 -8.79
CA VAL A 91 3.96 -3.42 -9.70
C VAL A 91 3.02 -4.42 -10.37
N GLY A 92 1.75 -4.03 -10.48
CA GLY A 92 0.73 -4.87 -11.10
C GLY A 92 0.04 -5.81 -10.11
N VAL A 93 -0.81 -6.67 -10.63
CA VAL A 93 -1.55 -7.63 -9.80
C VAL A 93 -0.67 -8.85 -9.53
N MET A 94 -0.74 -9.34 -8.30
CA MET A 94 0.02 -10.50 -7.85
C MET A 94 -0.95 -11.44 -7.11
N PRO A 95 -0.81 -12.75 -7.26
CA PRO A 95 -1.67 -13.69 -6.52
C PRO A 95 -1.55 -13.51 -5.01
N GLU A 96 -2.64 -13.78 -4.32
CA GLU A 96 -2.72 -13.62 -2.86
C GLU A 96 -1.58 -14.33 -2.12
N ASN A 97 -1.28 -15.58 -2.50
CA ASN A 97 -0.23 -16.35 -1.83
C ASN A 97 1.15 -15.70 -1.99
N GLU A 98 1.42 -15.06 -3.12
CA GLU A 98 2.70 -14.39 -3.34
C GLU A 98 2.79 -13.09 -2.53
N ILE A 99 1.67 -12.36 -2.42
CA ILE A 99 1.62 -11.17 -1.57
C ILE A 99 1.86 -11.56 -0.11
N LEU A 100 1.21 -12.62 0.35
CA LEU A 100 1.37 -13.11 1.72
C LEU A 100 2.81 -13.55 2.00
N GLU A 101 3.49 -14.18 1.02
CA GLU A 101 4.89 -14.54 1.15
C GLU A 101 5.78 -13.31 1.37
N LYS A 102 5.54 -12.24 0.60
CA LYS A 102 6.28 -10.98 0.77
C LYS A 102 6.02 -10.35 2.12
N ILE A 103 4.79 -10.36 2.58
CA ILE A 103 4.42 -9.84 3.89
C ILE A 103 5.16 -10.63 4.99
N GLU A 104 5.11 -11.95 4.91
CA GLU A 104 5.77 -12.81 5.89
C GLU A 104 7.28 -12.60 5.94
N ALA A 105 7.89 -12.42 4.76
CA ALA A 105 9.33 -12.21 4.65
C ALA A 105 9.79 -10.87 5.23
N ASN A 106 8.91 -9.89 5.33
CA ASN A 106 9.27 -8.53 5.70
C ASN A 106 8.70 -8.05 7.04
N LYS A 107 7.95 -8.89 7.73
CA LYS A 107 7.39 -8.52 9.04
C LYS A 107 8.43 -8.15 10.07
#